data_366562dec29a1f073b21f73f94b5d3f7
#
_entry.id   366562dec29a1f073b21f73f94b5d3f7
#
_cell.length_a   1.000
_cell.length_b   1.000
_cell.length_c   1.000
_cell.angle_alpha   90.00
_cell.angle_beta   90.00
_cell.angle_gamma   90.00
#
_symmetry.space_group_name_H-M   'P 1'
#
loop_
_entity.id
_entity.type
_entity.pdbx_description
1 polymer ?
#
loop_
_entity_poly.entity_id
_entity_poly.type
_entity_poly.pdbx_seq_one_letter_code
_entity_poly.pdbx_strand_id
1 'polypeptide(L)'
;MCELHGVTRSGFYAWLKRQPCQRQQEDESLTARVRQIHADSRGFYGSPRVAGQLRLEGRNVGRRRVARLMRQAGLQGRSARLYRHSKVLQRAFYAGVPYLPESASTQRQDQVWVGDVTYLKVAGKWRYMAAVMDKHSRRIVGWSLGARRDAALTREALVRSAEKRRVRPGVVFHSDRGIEFANYEFRNQLSALGMVQSMNRPGRMNDNAHMESFFHSMKCEELYGKKFETEQQLRTTLRSYIRFYNDRRLHSSLRYLPPTAYESRMQGESSVN
;
A
#
# COMPACT_ATOMS: atom_id res chain seq x y z
N MET A 1 28.88 -8.97 -46.97
CA MET A 1 28.30 -8.62 -45.63
C MET A 1 29.34 -7.94 -44.72
N CYS A 2 30.47 -8.59 -44.35
CA CYS A 2 31.46 -7.93 -43.46
C CYS A 2 32.04 -6.64 -44.03
N GLU A 3 32.33 -6.57 -45.32
CA GLU A 3 32.80 -5.36 -45.99
C GLU A 3 31.77 -4.24 -45.99
N LEU A 4 30.48 -4.57 -46.15
CA LEU A 4 29.36 -3.62 -46.14
C LEU A 4 29.17 -2.95 -44.77
N HIS A 5 29.58 -3.63 -43.68
CA HIS A 5 29.49 -3.14 -42.30
C HIS A 5 30.83 -2.68 -41.71
N GLY A 6 31.89 -2.60 -42.53
CA GLY A 6 33.24 -2.17 -42.12
C GLY A 6 33.89 -3.04 -41.02
N VAL A 7 33.52 -4.32 -40.95
CA VAL A 7 34.08 -5.28 -39.97
C VAL A 7 34.90 -6.35 -40.65
N THR A 8 36.00 -6.79 -40.03
CA THR A 8 36.82 -7.89 -40.55
C THR A 8 36.11 -9.23 -40.35
N ARG A 9 36.35 -10.21 -41.26
CA ARG A 9 35.80 -11.57 -41.12
C ARG A 9 36.23 -12.21 -39.79
N SER A 10 37.51 -12.08 -39.43
CA SER A 10 38.05 -12.59 -38.17
C SER A 10 37.36 -11.95 -36.96
N GLY A 11 37.13 -10.63 -36.98
CA GLY A 11 36.40 -9.90 -35.92
C GLY A 11 34.96 -10.39 -35.76
N PHE A 12 34.27 -10.64 -36.90
CA PHE A 12 32.91 -11.17 -36.88
C PHE A 12 32.85 -12.58 -36.24
N TYR A 13 33.74 -13.50 -36.65
CA TYR A 13 33.77 -14.85 -36.08
C TYR A 13 34.23 -14.87 -34.63
N ALA A 14 35.17 -14.01 -34.24
CA ALA A 14 35.56 -13.84 -32.85
C ALA A 14 34.40 -13.32 -31.98
N TRP A 15 33.61 -12.38 -32.50
CA TRP A 15 32.41 -11.88 -31.85
C TRP A 15 31.35 -12.99 -31.71
N LEU A 16 31.14 -13.80 -32.74
CA LEU A 16 30.15 -14.88 -32.77
C LEU A 16 30.49 -16.01 -31.77
N LYS A 17 31.80 -16.26 -31.56
CA LYS A 17 32.31 -17.28 -30.62
C LYS A 17 32.56 -16.73 -29.21
N ARG A 18 32.37 -15.41 -29.00
CA ARG A 18 32.64 -14.77 -27.70
C ARG A 18 31.72 -15.33 -26.63
N GLN A 19 32.33 -15.89 -25.60
CA GLN A 19 31.56 -16.29 -24.41
C GLN A 19 30.96 -15.05 -23.72
N PRO A 20 29.77 -15.15 -23.12
CA PRO A 20 29.18 -14.07 -22.34
C PRO A 20 30.17 -13.59 -21.26
N CYS A 21 30.40 -12.29 -21.19
CA CYS A 21 31.26 -11.73 -20.16
C CYS A 21 30.62 -11.93 -18.79
N GLN A 22 31.42 -11.88 -17.73
CA GLN A 22 30.94 -12.06 -16.34
C GLN A 22 29.70 -11.22 -16.03
N ARG A 23 29.67 -9.97 -16.47
CA ARG A 23 28.55 -9.07 -16.31
C ARG A 23 27.26 -9.55 -17.01
N GLN A 24 27.39 -10.20 -18.17
CA GLN A 24 26.24 -10.78 -18.88
C GLN A 24 25.69 -11.99 -18.14
N GLN A 25 26.57 -12.87 -17.66
CA GLN A 25 26.17 -14.03 -16.83
C GLN A 25 25.48 -13.60 -15.52
N GLU A 26 26.03 -12.56 -14.86
CA GLU A 26 25.38 -11.95 -13.69
C GLU A 26 24.01 -11.34 -14.03
N ASP A 27 23.89 -10.65 -15.18
CA ASP A 27 22.64 -10.05 -15.63
C ASP A 27 21.58 -11.13 -15.96
N GLU A 28 21.97 -12.27 -16.51
CA GLU A 28 21.06 -13.41 -16.75
C GLU A 28 20.52 -13.98 -15.44
N SER A 29 21.41 -14.31 -14.50
CA SER A 29 21.04 -14.78 -13.16
C SER A 29 20.15 -13.75 -12.43
N LEU A 30 20.51 -12.48 -12.51
CA LEU A 30 19.76 -11.40 -11.90
C LEU A 30 18.38 -11.22 -12.54
N THR A 31 18.30 -11.36 -13.87
CA THR A 31 17.03 -11.26 -14.61
C THR A 31 16.06 -12.37 -14.19
N ALA A 32 16.53 -13.59 -14.00
CA ALA A 32 15.72 -14.69 -13.49
C ALA A 32 15.14 -14.34 -12.12
N ARG A 33 15.97 -13.81 -11.19
CA ARG A 33 15.48 -13.40 -9.87
C ARG A 33 14.52 -12.22 -9.95
N VAL A 34 14.78 -11.23 -10.81
CA VAL A 34 13.87 -10.09 -11.05
C VAL A 34 12.49 -10.56 -11.53
N ARG A 35 12.45 -11.54 -12.46
CA ARG A 35 11.17 -12.16 -12.91
C ARG A 35 10.42 -12.80 -11.76
N GLN A 36 11.11 -13.55 -10.90
CA GLN A 36 10.51 -14.20 -9.73
C GLN A 36 9.94 -13.18 -8.76
N ILE A 37 10.70 -12.15 -8.36
CA ILE A 37 10.23 -11.08 -7.47
C ILE A 37 9.00 -10.37 -8.06
N HIS A 38 9.00 -10.12 -9.37
CA HIS A 38 7.88 -9.49 -10.05
C HIS A 38 6.63 -10.39 -10.03
N ALA A 39 6.79 -11.70 -10.25
CA ALA A 39 5.71 -12.68 -10.18
C ALA A 39 5.16 -12.82 -8.75
N ASP A 40 6.04 -12.95 -7.74
CA ASP A 40 5.67 -13.05 -6.32
C ASP A 40 4.90 -11.82 -5.83
N SER A 41 5.19 -10.66 -6.41
CA SER A 41 4.45 -9.41 -6.17
C SER A 41 3.18 -9.28 -7.01
N ARG A 42 2.72 -10.32 -7.68
CA ARG A 42 1.55 -10.30 -8.58
C ARG A 42 1.68 -9.28 -9.73
N GLY A 43 2.90 -8.99 -10.18
CA GLY A 43 3.15 -7.98 -11.20
C GLY A 43 3.05 -6.53 -10.73
N PHE A 44 2.95 -6.27 -9.42
CA PHE A 44 2.77 -4.92 -8.90
C PHE A 44 4.07 -4.13 -8.78
N TYR A 45 5.21 -4.81 -8.59
CA TYR A 45 6.47 -4.13 -8.32
C TYR A 45 7.13 -3.57 -9.57
N GLY A 46 7.43 -2.28 -9.52
CA GLY A 46 8.38 -1.64 -10.43
C GLY A 46 9.81 -1.68 -9.87
N SER A 47 10.76 -1.16 -10.64
CA SER A 47 12.19 -1.20 -10.31
C SER A 47 12.58 -0.71 -8.91
N PRO A 48 11.90 0.26 -8.26
CA PRO A 48 12.27 0.65 -6.89
C PRO A 48 12.02 -0.46 -5.86
N ARG A 49 10.86 -1.14 -5.94
CA ARG A 49 10.53 -2.23 -5.01
C ARG A 49 11.29 -3.51 -5.32
N VAL A 50 11.52 -3.82 -6.60
CA VAL A 50 12.38 -4.95 -7.00
C VAL A 50 13.81 -4.76 -6.49
N ALA A 51 14.39 -3.56 -6.62
CA ALA A 51 15.70 -3.24 -6.06
C ALA A 51 15.70 -3.31 -4.51
N GLY A 52 14.60 -2.87 -3.87
CA GLY A 52 14.41 -3.00 -2.43
C GLY A 52 14.41 -4.46 -1.97
N GLN A 53 13.69 -5.33 -2.68
CA GLN A 53 13.65 -6.77 -2.39
C GLN A 53 15.01 -7.43 -2.57
N LEU A 54 15.72 -7.14 -3.68
CA LEU A 54 17.07 -7.65 -3.90
C LEU A 54 18.03 -7.24 -2.78
N ARG A 55 17.92 -6.02 -2.25
CA ARG A 55 18.73 -5.55 -1.13
C ARG A 55 18.43 -6.32 0.15
N LEU A 56 17.16 -6.63 0.44
CA LEU A 56 16.77 -7.47 1.58
C LEU A 56 17.32 -8.90 1.45
N GLU A 57 17.57 -9.37 0.23
CA GLU A 57 18.20 -10.67 -0.07
C GLU A 57 19.72 -10.60 -0.08
N GLY A 58 20.32 -9.47 0.36
CA GLY A 58 21.78 -9.27 0.38
C GLY A 58 22.40 -8.91 -0.97
N ARG A 59 21.58 -8.72 -2.02
CA ARG A 59 22.06 -8.35 -3.37
C ARG A 59 22.03 -6.84 -3.55
N ASN A 60 23.17 -6.19 -3.47
CA ASN A 60 23.27 -4.74 -3.65
C ASN A 60 23.29 -4.35 -5.13
N VAL A 61 22.11 -4.24 -5.73
CA VAL A 61 21.93 -3.89 -7.16
C VAL A 61 21.29 -2.52 -7.30
N GLY A 62 21.92 -1.65 -8.08
CA GLY A 62 21.41 -0.31 -8.32
C GLY A 62 20.08 -0.29 -9.09
N ARG A 63 19.16 0.61 -8.72
CA ARG A 63 17.83 0.76 -9.34
C ARG A 63 17.88 0.90 -10.88
N ARG A 64 18.89 1.60 -11.42
CA ARG A 64 19.04 1.78 -12.87
C ARG A 64 19.32 0.44 -13.58
N ARG A 65 20.16 -0.43 -13.00
CA ARG A 65 20.44 -1.79 -13.52
C ARG A 65 19.17 -2.62 -13.52
N VAL A 66 18.43 -2.64 -12.40
CA VAL A 66 17.13 -3.33 -12.28
C VAL A 66 16.12 -2.82 -13.31
N ALA A 67 15.99 -1.51 -13.49
CA ALA A 67 15.07 -0.93 -14.47
C ALA A 67 15.41 -1.34 -15.91
N ARG A 68 16.70 -1.43 -16.27
CA ARG A 68 17.17 -1.92 -17.57
C ARG A 68 16.79 -3.40 -17.78
N LEU A 69 17.07 -4.24 -16.78
CA LEU A 69 16.76 -5.68 -16.85
C LEU A 69 15.26 -5.93 -16.94
N MET A 70 14.44 -5.21 -16.16
CA MET A 70 12.98 -5.28 -16.26
C MET A 70 12.49 -4.93 -17.66
N ARG A 71 13.03 -3.86 -18.26
CA ARG A 71 12.65 -3.44 -19.62
C ARG A 71 13.03 -4.50 -20.65
N GLN A 72 14.24 -5.05 -20.58
CA GLN A 72 14.70 -6.12 -21.46
C GLN A 72 13.86 -7.40 -21.31
N ALA A 73 13.39 -7.67 -20.11
CA ALA A 73 12.52 -8.81 -19.80
C ALA A 73 11.04 -8.59 -20.10
N GLY A 74 10.64 -7.39 -20.61
CA GLY A 74 9.24 -7.04 -20.86
C GLY A 74 8.41 -6.87 -19.58
N LEU A 75 9.05 -6.64 -18.43
CA LEU A 75 8.38 -6.53 -17.14
C LEU A 75 8.03 -5.08 -16.83
N GLN A 76 6.77 -4.84 -16.47
CA GLN A 76 6.28 -3.53 -16.09
C GLN A 76 5.46 -3.61 -14.80
N GLY A 77 5.86 -2.83 -13.78
CA GLY A 77 5.07 -2.71 -12.56
C GLY A 77 3.80 -1.89 -12.80
N ARG A 78 2.74 -2.17 -12.06
CA ARG A 78 1.52 -1.37 -12.12
C ARG A 78 1.77 0.04 -11.61
N SER A 79 1.45 1.02 -12.44
CA SER A 79 1.69 2.44 -12.16
C SER A 79 0.41 3.13 -11.69
N ALA A 80 0.53 3.91 -10.63
CA ALA A 80 -0.52 4.79 -10.12
C ALA A 80 -1.02 5.83 -11.15
N ARG A 81 -0.25 6.11 -12.20
CA ARG A 81 -0.63 7.06 -13.27
C ARG A 81 -1.86 6.64 -14.08
N LEU A 82 -2.25 5.36 -14.02
CA LEU A 82 -3.42 4.83 -14.70
C LEU A 82 -4.75 5.19 -14.01
N TYR A 83 -4.69 5.68 -12.77
CA TYR A 83 -5.88 6.08 -12.01
C TYR A 83 -5.88 7.60 -11.77
N ARG A 84 -6.71 8.33 -12.51
CA ARG A 84 -7.00 9.75 -12.22
C ARG A 84 -8.11 9.83 -11.17
N HIS A 85 -7.84 10.44 -10.04
CA HIS A 85 -8.87 10.81 -9.08
C HIS A 85 -9.82 11.82 -9.72
N SER A 86 -11.11 11.53 -9.79
CA SER A 86 -12.11 12.57 -9.87
C SER A 86 -12.19 13.21 -8.48
N LYS A 87 -11.89 14.50 -8.38
CA LYS A 87 -12.10 15.27 -7.16
C LYS A 87 -13.62 15.41 -6.96
N VAL A 88 -14.20 14.52 -6.20
CA VAL A 88 -15.54 14.72 -5.67
C VAL A 88 -15.40 15.69 -4.51
N LEU A 89 -15.99 16.87 -4.64
CA LEU A 89 -16.12 17.84 -3.54
C LEU A 89 -16.93 17.19 -2.42
N GLN A 90 -16.23 16.72 -1.38
CA GLN A 90 -16.87 16.28 -0.16
C GLN A 90 -17.31 17.53 0.62
N ARG A 91 -18.61 17.65 0.90
CA ARG A 91 -19.11 18.64 1.85
C ARG A 91 -18.54 18.27 3.23
N ALA A 92 -17.61 19.10 3.71
CA ALA A 92 -17.06 18.93 5.04
C ALA A 92 -18.15 19.27 6.08
N PHE A 93 -18.47 18.29 6.94
CA PHE A 93 -19.34 18.49 8.07
C PHE A 93 -18.50 18.97 9.27
N TYR A 94 -18.93 20.05 9.91
CA TYR A 94 -18.27 20.57 11.11
C TYR A 94 -18.80 19.84 12.35
N ALA A 95 -17.95 19.05 12.99
CA ALA A 95 -18.34 18.26 14.17
C ALA A 95 -17.86 18.85 15.50
N GLY A 96 -17.19 19.99 15.52
CA GLY A 96 -16.56 20.53 16.73
C GLY A 96 -15.43 19.68 17.31
N VAL A 97 -14.98 18.66 16.59
CA VAL A 97 -13.90 17.75 17.02
C VAL A 97 -12.55 18.42 16.79
N PRO A 98 -11.65 18.43 17.78
CA PRO A 98 -10.35 19.07 17.64
C PRO A 98 -9.46 18.36 16.63
N TYR A 99 -8.57 19.10 15.99
CA TYR A 99 -7.42 18.58 15.31
C TYR A 99 -6.29 18.35 16.34
N LEU A 100 -5.90 17.10 16.53
CA LEU A 100 -4.71 16.80 17.31
C LEU A 100 -3.52 16.87 16.35
N PRO A 101 -2.53 17.75 16.61
CA PRO A 101 -1.42 17.98 15.68
C PRO A 101 -0.65 16.70 15.38
N GLU A 102 -0.01 16.69 14.21
CA GLU A 102 0.86 15.59 13.75
C GLU A 102 1.96 15.19 14.72
N SER A 103 2.27 16.07 15.67
CA SER A 103 3.18 15.86 16.79
C SER A 103 2.67 14.88 17.85
N ALA A 104 1.41 14.43 17.82
CA ALA A 104 1.04 13.22 18.54
C ALA A 104 1.89 12.09 17.96
N SER A 105 3.01 11.86 18.64
CA SER A 105 4.14 11.08 18.18
C SER A 105 3.70 9.69 17.76
N THR A 106 3.91 9.38 16.50
CA THR A 106 3.75 8.01 15.99
C THR A 106 5.04 7.21 16.20
N GLN A 107 5.57 7.23 17.42
CA GLN A 107 6.83 6.54 17.74
C GLN A 107 6.66 5.03 17.84
N ARG A 108 5.45 4.58 18.11
CA ARG A 108 5.11 3.15 18.22
C ARG A 108 3.73 2.85 17.64
N GLN A 109 3.50 1.57 17.38
CA GLN A 109 2.18 1.08 16.96
C GLN A 109 1.09 1.38 18.00
N ASP A 110 -0.15 1.45 17.52
CA ASP A 110 -1.35 1.64 18.32
C ASP A 110 -1.37 2.94 19.16
N GLN A 111 -0.70 4.00 18.68
CA GLN A 111 -0.83 5.35 19.22
C GLN A 111 -1.85 6.17 18.43
N VAL A 112 -1.81 6.08 17.11
CA VAL A 112 -2.72 6.80 16.22
C VAL A 112 -3.22 5.85 15.14
N TRP A 113 -4.53 5.68 15.09
CA TRP A 113 -5.20 5.01 13.98
C TRP A 113 -5.83 6.04 13.06
N VAL A 114 -5.77 5.82 11.78
CA VAL A 114 -6.37 6.67 10.75
C VAL A 114 -7.46 5.91 10.02
N GLY A 115 -8.63 6.54 9.87
CA GLY A 115 -9.77 5.96 9.19
C GLY A 115 -10.18 6.76 7.97
N ASP A 116 -10.69 6.07 6.94
CA ASP A 116 -11.25 6.71 5.75
C ASP A 116 -12.19 5.75 5.02
N VAL A 117 -13.06 6.30 4.16
CA VAL A 117 -14.03 5.56 3.37
C VAL A 117 -13.81 5.79 1.89
N THR A 118 -13.76 4.71 1.12
CA THR A 118 -13.70 4.78 -0.33
C THR A 118 -14.89 4.10 -0.98
N TYR A 119 -15.18 4.44 -2.24
CA TYR A 119 -16.25 3.83 -3.02
C TYR A 119 -15.69 2.89 -4.09
N LEU A 120 -16.41 1.81 -4.34
CA LEU A 120 -16.09 0.72 -5.25
C LEU A 120 -17.34 0.38 -6.06
N LYS A 121 -17.20 -0.37 -7.17
CA LYS A 121 -18.31 -0.71 -8.05
C LYS A 121 -18.45 -2.22 -8.17
N VAL A 122 -19.68 -2.73 -8.01
CA VAL A 122 -20.04 -4.15 -8.17
C VAL A 122 -21.32 -4.24 -8.96
N ALA A 123 -21.32 -4.94 -10.08
CA ALA A 123 -22.49 -5.09 -10.96
C ALA A 123 -23.21 -3.75 -11.23
N GLY A 124 -22.43 -2.69 -11.50
CA GLY A 124 -22.97 -1.36 -11.74
C GLY A 124 -23.37 -0.56 -10.49
N LYS A 125 -23.51 -1.18 -9.30
CA LYS A 125 -23.94 -0.54 -8.05
C LYS A 125 -22.74 -0.10 -7.21
N TRP A 126 -22.89 1.01 -6.48
CA TRP A 126 -21.88 1.48 -5.55
C TRP A 126 -21.83 0.62 -4.30
N ARG A 127 -20.62 0.41 -3.81
CA ARG A 127 -20.28 -0.16 -2.51
C ARG A 127 -19.26 0.74 -1.84
N TYR A 128 -19.26 0.75 -0.53
CA TYR A 128 -18.40 1.58 0.28
C TYR A 128 -17.52 0.70 1.15
N MET A 129 -16.25 1.03 1.20
CA MET A 129 -15.29 0.35 2.06
C MET A 129 -14.75 1.35 3.07
N ALA A 130 -14.99 1.11 4.35
CA ALA A 130 -14.26 1.77 5.44
C ALA A 130 -13.02 0.95 5.79
N ALA A 131 -11.91 1.62 6.03
CA ALA A 131 -10.68 0.97 6.46
C ALA A 131 -10.02 1.77 7.59
N VAL A 132 -9.37 1.05 8.50
CA VAL A 132 -8.60 1.61 9.61
C VAL A 132 -7.16 1.15 9.48
N MET A 133 -6.23 2.09 9.57
CA MET A 133 -4.80 1.87 9.46
C MET A 133 -4.10 2.36 10.73
N ASP A 134 -3.15 1.60 11.23
CA ASP A 134 -2.16 2.10 12.18
C ASP A 134 -1.21 3.08 11.46
N LYS A 135 -1.15 4.33 11.94
CA LYS A 135 -0.39 5.40 11.28
C LYS A 135 1.12 5.14 11.31
N HIS A 136 1.64 4.48 12.35
CA HIS A 136 3.06 4.19 12.51
C HIS A 136 3.54 3.09 11.55
N SER A 137 2.86 1.96 11.60
CA SER A 137 3.24 0.76 10.84
C SER A 137 2.64 0.69 9.42
N ARG A 138 1.68 1.55 9.11
CA ARG A 138 0.88 1.49 7.85
C ARG A 138 0.03 0.22 7.72
N ARG A 139 -0.08 -0.59 8.76
CA ARG A 139 -0.87 -1.81 8.74
C ARG A 139 -2.35 -1.51 8.73
N ILE A 140 -3.08 -2.16 7.83
CA ILE A 140 -4.54 -2.15 7.85
C ILE A 140 -4.98 -3.09 8.97
N VAL A 141 -5.52 -2.50 10.04
CA VAL A 141 -5.93 -3.23 11.25
C VAL A 141 -7.36 -3.71 11.16
N GLY A 142 -8.24 -2.99 10.47
CA GLY A 142 -9.61 -3.40 10.25
C GLY A 142 -10.22 -2.78 8.99
N TRP A 143 -11.31 -3.37 8.52
CA TRP A 143 -12.09 -2.86 7.38
C TRP A 143 -13.48 -3.46 7.35
N SER A 144 -14.39 -2.76 6.70
CA SER A 144 -15.77 -3.19 6.41
C SER A 144 -16.15 -2.87 4.98
N LEU A 145 -17.15 -3.54 4.46
CA LEU A 145 -17.71 -3.30 3.12
C LEU A 145 -19.24 -3.31 3.23
N GLY A 146 -19.89 -2.29 2.68
CA GLY A 146 -21.34 -2.16 2.76
C GLY A 146 -21.95 -1.43 1.56
N ALA A 147 -23.28 -1.43 1.49
CA ALA A 147 -24.05 -0.78 0.43
C ALA A 147 -24.22 0.73 0.68
N ARG A 148 -24.02 1.22 1.90
CA ARG A 148 -24.20 2.62 2.29
C ARG A 148 -22.94 3.17 2.93
N ARG A 149 -22.71 4.48 2.76
CA ARG A 149 -21.70 5.23 3.47
C ARG A 149 -22.35 5.85 4.71
N ASP A 150 -22.33 5.11 5.79
CA ASP A 150 -22.98 5.50 7.05
C ASP A 150 -22.11 5.15 8.27
N ALA A 151 -22.57 5.56 9.46
CA ALA A 151 -21.88 5.30 10.71
C ALA A 151 -21.77 3.82 11.04
N ALA A 152 -22.71 2.98 10.59
CA ALA A 152 -22.67 1.54 10.81
C ALA A 152 -21.45 0.92 10.10
N LEU A 153 -21.15 1.36 8.87
CA LEU A 153 -19.99 0.93 8.11
C LEU A 153 -18.68 1.26 8.84
N THR A 154 -18.50 2.51 9.28
CA THR A 154 -17.27 2.95 9.95
C THR A 154 -17.12 2.32 11.32
N ARG A 155 -18.21 2.17 12.08
CA ARG A 155 -18.24 1.48 13.36
C ARG A 155 -17.83 0.01 13.23
N GLU A 156 -18.34 -0.69 12.22
CA GLU A 156 -17.96 -2.10 11.95
C GLU A 156 -16.46 -2.23 11.68
N ALA A 157 -15.88 -1.31 10.88
CA ALA A 157 -14.44 -1.30 10.63
C ALA A 157 -13.64 -1.05 11.93
N LEU A 158 -14.09 -0.14 12.78
CA LEU A 158 -13.47 0.16 14.08
C LEU A 158 -13.52 -1.04 15.03
N VAL A 159 -14.69 -1.66 15.20
CA VAL A 159 -14.88 -2.84 16.08
C VAL A 159 -13.97 -3.98 15.63
N ARG A 160 -13.96 -4.30 14.33
CA ARG A 160 -13.06 -5.33 13.77
C ARG A 160 -11.58 -5.00 13.96
N SER A 161 -11.23 -3.73 14.06
CA SER A 161 -9.86 -3.30 14.39
C SER A 161 -9.54 -3.55 15.85
N ALA A 162 -10.46 -3.20 16.75
CA ALA A 162 -10.32 -3.38 18.20
C ALA A 162 -10.27 -4.87 18.59
N GLU A 163 -11.01 -5.74 17.90
CA GLU A 163 -10.96 -7.20 18.11
C GLU A 163 -9.59 -7.81 17.79
N LYS A 164 -8.88 -7.23 16.80
CA LYS A 164 -7.55 -7.71 16.39
C LYS A 164 -6.41 -7.08 17.16
N ARG A 165 -6.66 -5.96 17.82
CA ARG A 165 -5.66 -5.15 18.51
C ARG A 165 -6.09 -4.90 19.95
N ARG A 166 -5.14 -5.02 20.87
CA ARG A 166 -5.37 -4.61 22.25
C ARG A 166 -5.35 -3.09 22.33
N VAL A 167 -6.55 -2.47 22.17
CA VAL A 167 -6.69 -1.02 22.27
C VAL A 167 -6.38 -0.58 23.70
N ARG A 168 -5.46 0.37 23.85
CA ARG A 168 -5.18 1.02 25.12
C ARG A 168 -5.97 2.33 25.22
N PRO A 169 -6.43 2.74 26.40
CA PRO A 169 -6.99 4.08 26.57
C PRO A 169 -6.03 5.18 26.07
N GLY A 170 -6.59 6.19 25.40
CA GLY A 170 -5.84 7.30 24.85
C GLY A 170 -5.32 7.11 23.42
N VAL A 171 -5.58 5.97 22.75
CA VAL A 171 -5.33 5.83 21.32
C VAL A 171 -6.11 6.87 20.54
N VAL A 172 -5.43 7.62 19.67
CA VAL A 172 -6.07 8.63 18.84
C VAL A 172 -6.63 8.00 17.58
N PHE A 173 -7.92 8.24 17.31
CA PHE A 173 -8.54 7.91 16.01
C PHE A 173 -8.70 9.17 15.18
N HIS A 174 -7.97 9.25 14.08
CA HIS A 174 -7.98 10.40 13.17
C HIS A 174 -8.72 10.06 11.86
N SER A 175 -9.60 10.98 11.42
CA SER A 175 -10.37 10.82 10.18
C SER A 175 -10.55 12.15 9.46
N ASP A 176 -11.11 12.08 8.23
CA ASP A 176 -11.69 13.26 7.61
C ASP A 176 -12.96 13.72 8.38
N ARG A 177 -13.55 14.86 7.95
CA ARG A 177 -14.79 15.40 8.51
C ARG A 177 -16.04 14.81 7.85
N GLY A 178 -16.00 13.54 7.46
CA GLY A 178 -17.14 12.84 6.93
C GLY A 178 -18.22 12.65 8.00
N ILE A 179 -19.50 12.76 7.60
CA ILE A 179 -20.64 12.61 8.49
C ILE A 179 -20.66 11.24 9.18
N GLU A 180 -20.14 10.21 8.52
CA GLU A 180 -20.03 8.84 9.05
C GLU A 180 -19.06 8.70 10.23
N PHE A 181 -18.08 9.62 10.36
CA PHE A 181 -17.17 9.70 11.51
C PHE A 181 -17.62 10.72 12.54
N ALA A 182 -18.43 11.72 12.14
CA ALA A 182 -18.99 12.74 13.03
C ALA A 182 -20.25 12.27 13.77
N ASN A 183 -20.85 11.16 13.34
CA ASN A 183 -22.09 10.63 13.90
C ASN A 183 -21.94 10.21 15.36
N TYR A 184 -23.01 10.41 16.14
CA TYR A 184 -23.06 10.08 17.57
C TYR A 184 -22.75 8.60 17.86
N GLU A 185 -23.26 7.66 17.05
CA GLU A 185 -23.01 6.22 17.23
C GLU A 185 -21.53 5.87 17.11
N PHE A 186 -20.84 6.47 16.12
CA PHE A 186 -19.41 6.25 15.93
C PHE A 186 -18.59 6.84 17.08
N ARG A 187 -18.96 8.04 17.54
CA ARG A 187 -18.31 8.73 18.67
C ARG A 187 -18.48 7.97 19.97
N ASN A 188 -19.68 7.43 20.24
CA ASN A 188 -19.93 6.58 21.40
C ASN A 188 -19.08 5.31 21.37
N GLN A 189 -18.91 4.70 20.19
CA GLN A 189 -18.05 3.52 20.06
C GLN A 189 -16.58 3.86 20.35
N LEU A 190 -16.07 5.00 19.90
CA LEU A 190 -14.72 5.47 20.24
C LEU A 190 -14.57 5.66 21.75
N SER A 191 -15.53 6.34 22.39
CA SER A 191 -15.55 6.58 23.84
C SER A 191 -15.56 5.27 24.62
N ALA A 192 -16.39 4.30 24.21
CA ALA A 192 -16.47 2.98 24.85
C ALA A 192 -15.14 2.20 24.76
N LEU A 193 -14.34 2.46 23.72
CA LEU A 193 -13.00 1.89 23.56
C LEU A 193 -11.90 2.72 24.24
N GLY A 194 -12.25 3.82 24.93
CA GLY A 194 -11.29 4.73 25.54
C GLY A 194 -10.42 5.50 24.52
N MET A 195 -10.87 5.61 23.26
CA MET A 195 -10.14 6.30 22.20
C MET A 195 -10.48 7.79 22.13
N VAL A 196 -9.53 8.58 21.68
CA VAL A 196 -9.68 10.03 21.50
C VAL A 196 -9.90 10.34 20.03
N GLN A 197 -11.00 11.04 19.70
CA GLN A 197 -11.27 11.42 18.33
C GLN A 197 -10.48 12.65 17.89
N SER A 198 -9.94 12.59 16.68
CA SER A 198 -9.28 13.70 15.98
C SER A 198 -9.82 13.78 14.55
N MET A 199 -9.98 14.99 14.02
CA MET A 199 -10.42 15.20 12.64
C MET A 199 -9.53 16.20 11.92
N ASN A 200 -9.44 16.08 10.59
CA ASN A 200 -8.72 17.01 9.73
C ASN A 200 -9.08 18.45 10.04
N ARG A 201 -8.15 19.36 9.87
CA ARG A 201 -8.44 20.80 9.88
C ARG A 201 -9.41 21.16 8.76
N PRO A 202 -10.29 22.14 8.95
CA PRO A 202 -11.17 22.64 7.89
C PRO A 202 -10.34 23.03 6.65
N GLY A 203 -10.71 22.51 5.47
CA GLY A 203 -10.01 22.79 4.20
C GLY A 203 -8.63 22.12 4.02
N ARG A 204 -8.12 21.35 4.99
CA ARG A 204 -6.84 20.62 4.89
C ARG A 204 -7.10 19.14 4.62
N MET A 205 -7.21 18.77 3.34
CA MET A 205 -7.44 17.38 2.92
C MET A 205 -6.21 16.49 3.12
N ASN A 206 -5.00 17.05 3.11
CA ASN A 206 -3.74 16.29 3.19
C ASN A 206 -3.45 15.67 4.56
N ASP A 207 -4.24 16.00 5.58
CA ASP A 207 -4.05 15.46 6.93
C ASP A 207 -4.29 13.93 6.99
N ASN A 208 -4.92 13.32 5.96
CA ASN A 208 -5.13 11.86 5.84
C ASN A 208 -4.45 11.21 4.62
N ALA A 209 -3.32 11.77 4.16
CA ALA A 209 -2.60 11.31 2.98
C ALA A 209 -2.22 9.80 3.00
N HIS A 210 -2.15 9.20 4.19
CA HIS A 210 -1.80 7.79 4.35
C HIS A 210 -2.90 6.86 3.86
N MET A 211 -4.15 7.18 4.20
CA MET A 211 -5.32 6.43 3.73
C MET A 211 -5.56 6.65 2.24
N GLU A 212 -5.39 7.89 1.76
CA GLU A 212 -5.45 8.19 0.33
C GLU A 212 -4.44 7.35 -0.47
N SER A 213 -3.20 7.26 0.02
CA SER A 213 -2.15 6.45 -0.61
C SER A 213 -2.47 4.96 -0.59
N PHE A 214 -3.07 4.45 0.49
CA PHE A 214 -3.51 3.06 0.58
C PHE A 214 -4.61 2.76 -0.45
N PHE A 215 -5.70 3.55 -0.45
CA PHE A 215 -6.81 3.34 -1.38
C PHE A 215 -6.38 3.49 -2.83
N HIS A 216 -5.51 4.46 -3.11
CA HIS A 216 -4.93 4.62 -4.44
C HIS A 216 -4.14 3.38 -4.87
N SER A 217 -3.26 2.87 -4.00
CA SER A 217 -2.49 1.64 -4.26
C SER A 217 -3.42 0.44 -4.49
N MET A 218 -4.41 0.25 -3.62
CA MET A 218 -5.38 -0.85 -3.72
C MET A 218 -6.13 -0.81 -5.05
N LYS A 219 -6.64 0.37 -5.44
CA LYS A 219 -7.38 0.54 -6.68
C LYS A 219 -6.50 0.29 -7.90
N CYS A 220 -5.29 0.83 -7.93
CA CYS A 220 -4.37 0.67 -9.06
C CYS A 220 -3.78 -0.74 -9.17
N GLU A 221 -3.39 -1.33 -8.04
CA GLU A 221 -2.72 -2.62 -8.04
C GLU A 221 -3.70 -3.77 -8.24
N GLU A 222 -4.85 -3.74 -7.55
CA GLU A 222 -5.73 -4.91 -7.49
C GLU A 222 -7.07 -4.75 -8.23
N LEU A 223 -7.67 -3.55 -8.23
CA LEU A 223 -9.05 -3.40 -8.72
C LEU A 223 -9.13 -2.85 -10.15
N TYR A 224 -8.16 -2.07 -10.59
CA TYR A 224 -8.17 -1.47 -11.93
C TYR A 224 -8.26 -2.53 -13.04
N GLY A 225 -9.20 -2.33 -13.95
CA GLY A 225 -9.45 -3.25 -15.07
C GLY A 225 -10.22 -4.52 -14.70
N LYS A 226 -10.59 -4.72 -13.42
CA LYS A 226 -11.46 -5.83 -13.00
C LYS A 226 -12.91 -5.38 -12.91
N LYS A 227 -13.81 -6.26 -13.34
CA LYS A 227 -15.26 -6.14 -13.12
C LYS A 227 -15.67 -7.16 -12.07
N PHE A 228 -16.49 -6.74 -11.12
CA PHE A 228 -17.02 -7.61 -10.07
C PHE A 228 -18.52 -7.79 -10.28
N GLU A 229 -18.96 -9.01 -10.40
CA GLU A 229 -20.38 -9.38 -10.58
C GLU A 229 -21.08 -9.51 -9.24
N THR A 230 -20.37 -9.94 -8.20
CA THR A 230 -20.93 -10.12 -6.86
C THR A 230 -20.10 -9.40 -5.79
N GLU A 231 -20.76 -9.01 -4.69
CA GLU A 231 -20.10 -8.44 -3.53
C GLU A 231 -19.12 -9.43 -2.90
N GLN A 232 -19.41 -10.71 -2.95
CA GLN A 232 -18.55 -11.76 -2.43
C GLN A 232 -17.22 -11.85 -3.19
N GLN A 233 -17.23 -11.70 -4.51
CA GLN A 233 -16.00 -11.63 -5.32
C GLN A 233 -15.15 -10.43 -4.92
N LEU A 234 -15.77 -9.25 -4.79
CA LEU A 234 -15.07 -8.05 -4.34
C LEU A 234 -14.50 -8.25 -2.92
N ARG A 235 -15.30 -8.78 -1.99
CA ARG A 235 -14.89 -9.01 -0.59
C ARG A 235 -13.70 -9.97 -0.51
N THR A 236 -13.69 -11.05 -1.28
CA THR A 236 -12.58 -12.01 -1.35
C THR A 236 -11.31 -11.35 -1.90
N THR A 237 -11.46 -10.56 -2.97
CA THR A 237 -10.34 -9.83 -3.58
C THR A 237 -9.74 -8.80 -2.60
N LEU A 238 -10.58 -8.03 -1.91
CA LEU A 238 -10.12 -7.06 -0.91
C LEU A 238 -9.40 -7.75 0.25
N ARG A 239 -9.94 -8.86 0.77
CA ARG A 239 -9.29 -9.65 1.83
C ARG A 239 -7.91 -10.15 1.41
N SER A 240 -7.82 -10.68 0.19
CA SER A 240 -6.54 -11.16 -0.38
C SER A 240 -5.54 -10.03 -0.58
N TYR A 241 -6.00 -8.85 -1.05
CA TYR A 241 -5.15 -7.69 -1.22
C TYR A 241 -4.65 -7.13 0.12
N ILE A 242 -5.54 -7.00 1.12
CA ILE A 242 -5.16 -6.48 2.45
C ILE A 242 -4.13 -7.41 3.12
N ARG A 243 -4.29 -8.74 2.98
CA ARG A 243 -3.28 -9.68 3.45
C ARG A 243 -1.93 -9.45 2.74
N PHE A 244 -1.93 -9.36 1.41
CA PHE A 244 -0.73 -9.05 0.64
C PHE A 244 -0.11 -7.71 1.06
N TYR A 245 -0.94 -6.66 1.23
CA TYR A 245 -0.51 -5.32 1.66
C TYR A 245 0.19 -5.35 3.02
N ASN A 246 -0.39 -6.05 3.98
CA ASN A 246 0.14 -6.13 5.34
C ASN A 246 1.40 -7.02 5.43
N ASP A 247 1.39 -8.18 4.77
CA ASP A 247 2.36 -9.24 5.04
C ASP A 247 3.49 -9.33 4.01
N ARG A 248 3.31 -8.77 2.81
CA ARG A 248 4.27 -8.92 1.70
C ARG A 248 4.63 -7.63 0.99
N ARG A 249 3.70 -6.65 0.95
CA ARG A 249 3.91 -5.45 0.16
C ARG A 249 4.96 -4.55 0.80
N LEU A 250 6.05 -4.27 0.06
CA LEU A 250 7.14 -3.41 0.51
C LEU A 250 6.72 -1.93 0.50
N HIS A 251 7.05 -1.21 1.57
CA HIS A 251 6.79 0.20 1.76
C HIS A 251 8.10 1.00 1.87
N SER A 252 8.29 1.98 0.99
CA SER A 252 9.50 2.82 1.01
C SER A 252 9.64 3.60 2.32
N SER A 253 8.53 4.05 2.89
CA SER A 253 8.49 4.74 4.19
C SER A 253 8.81 3.83 5.39
N LEU A 254 8.76 2.51 5.21
CA LEU A 254 9.09 1.50 6.22
C LEU A 254 10.41 0.78 5.88
N ARG A 255 11.36 1.47 5.27
CA ARG A 255 12.66 0.90 4.85
C ARG A 255 12.51 -0.33 3.95
N TYR A 256 11.48 -0.34 3.09
CA TYR A 256 11.10 -1.48 2.24
C TYR A 256 10.70 -2.74 3.01
N LEU A 257 10.22 -2.62 4.25
CA LEU A 257 9.59 -3.72 4.96
C LEU A 257 8.07 -3.73 4.72
N PRO A 258 7.43 -4.91 4.75
CA PRO A 258 5.98 -5.01 4.91
C PRO A 258 5.54 -4.50 6.29
N PRO A 259 4.31 -3.99 6.44
CA PRO A 259 3.79 -3.51 7.73
C PRO A 259 3.96 -4.48 8.90
N THR A 260 3.63 -5.76 8.72
CA THR A 260 3.77 -6.79 9.77
C THR A 260 5.22 -7.02 10.17
N ALA A 261 6.12 -7.11 9.20
CA ALA A 261 7.55 -7.29 9.47
C ALA A 261 8.16 -6.05 10.15
N TYR A 262 7.69 -4.85 9.78
CA TYR A 262 8.08 -3.61 10.44
C TYR A 262 7.67 -3.60 11.91
N GLU A 263 6.42 -3.97 12.25
CA GLU A 263 5.95 -4.06 13.63
C GLU A 263 6.78 -5.06 14.45
N SER A 264 7.02 -6.26 13.92
CA SER A 264 7.81 -7.30 14.61
C SER A 264 9.23 -6.82 14.91
N ARG A 265 9.85 -6.12 13.97
CA ARG A 265 11.20 -5.56 14.18
C ARG A 265 11.23 -4.49 15.27
N MET A 266 10.26 -3.57 15.27
CA MET A 266 10.19 -2.50 16.28
C MET A 266 9.93 -3.05 17.68
N GLN A 267 9.16 -4.13 17.81
CA GLN A 267 8.95 -4.81 19.09
C GLN A 267 10.23 -5.46 19.61
N GLY A 268 11.02 -6.08 18.74
CA GLY A 268 12.33 -6.66 19.10
C GLY A 268 13.32 -5.61 19.57
N GLU A 269 13.39 -4.46 18.89
CA GLU A 269 14.26 -3.34 19.27
C GLU A 269 13.84 -2.71 20.62
N SER A 270 12.55 -2.71 20.97
CA SER A 270 12.04 -2.18 22.25
C SER A 270 12.24 -3.13 23.43
N SER A 271 12.50 -4.41 23.20
CA SER A 271 12.70 -5.45 24.24
C SER A 271 14.18 -5.58 24.65
N VAL A 272 15.09 -4.92 23.97
CA VAL A 272 16.56 -5.00 24.19
C VAL A 272 17.10 -3.76 24.93
N ASN A 273 16.28 -2.72 25.12
CA ASN A 273 16.58 -1.53 25.93
C ASN A 273 15.76 -1.56 27.23
#